data_14410023f01ac6ea312ddb11bd196fc6
#
_entry.id   14410023f01ac6ea312ddb11bd196fc6
#
_cell.length_a   1.000
_cell.length_b   1.000
_cell.length_c   1.000
_cell.angle_alpha   90.00
_cell.angle_beta   90.00
_cell.angle_gamma   90.00
#
_symmetry.space_group_name_H-M   'P 1'
#
loop_
_entity.id
_entity.type
_entity.pdbx_description
1 polymer ?
#
loop_
_entity_poly.entity_id
_entity_poly.type
_entity_poly.pdbx_seq_one_letter_code
_entity_poly.pdbx_strand_id
1 'polypeptide(L)'
;EIGNVVIYKDKSADSKSNDPVILQGHMDMVTVKTKDSDKDLENEGLTLYVDGDWIKAKGTSLGGDDGIAVSYMLSILDSDKLIHPPIEALFTIDEETGMLGAKDLDMSLLRGKKLINMDSEEDGIVYVSCAGGVDVKVAAESEMERIKGELVSFTIGGLTGGHSGMEIDKGRANAAVITVNILNDMIDAELKPQLVSIHSGEKDNAIATDGITNLIIPESVKDAIGADALKNKLSAIADKYIAEHKE
;
A
#
# COMPACT_ATOMS: atom_id res chain seq x y z
N GLU A 1 -19.63 -15.41 -6.88
CA GLU A 1 -18.80 -15.07 -8.06
C GLU A 1 -18.04 -13.78 -7.73
N ILE A 2 -16.73 -13.80 -7.89
CA ILE A 2 -15.90 -12.66 -7.41
C ILE A 2 -15.89 -11.48 -8.38
N GLY A 3 -16.33 -11.68 -9.64
CA GLY A 3 -16.43 -10.59 -10.63
C GLY A 3 -15.32 -10.54 -11.68
N ASN A 4 -14.32 -11.43 -11.62
CA ASN A 4 -13.35 -11.56 -12.71
C ASN A 4 -14.03 -11.97 -14.01
N VAL A 5 -13.49 -11.51 -15.15
CA VAL A 5 -13.99 -11.86 -16.49
C VAL A 5 -12.90 -12.59 -17.27
N VAL A 6 -13.25 -13.71 -17.87
CA VAL A 6 -12.35 -14.44 -18.78
C VAL A 6 -13.01 -14.51 -20.16
N ILE A 7 -12.30 -14.01 -21.18
CA ILE A 7 -12.75 -14.03 -22.57
C ILE A 7 -11.79 -14.90 -23.38
N TYR A 8 -12.35 -15.87 -24.09
CA TYR A 8 -11.57 -16.76 -24.96
C TYR A 8 -11.70 -16.31 -26.41
N LYS A 9 -10.56 -16.23 -27.10
CA LYS A 9 -10.50 -16.01 -28.54
C LYS A 9 -9.74 -17.15 -29.20
N ASP A 10 -10.34 -17.77 -30.20
CA ASP A 10 -9.68 -18.79 -31.00
C ASP A 10 -8.48 -18.23 -31.74
N LYS A 11 -7.50 -19.05 -32.05
CA LYS A 11 -6.34 -18.64 -32.83
C LYS A 11 -6.73 -18.07 -34.19
N SER A 12 -5.97 -17.12 -34.70
CA SER A 12 -6.10 -16.66 -36.08
C SER A 12 -5.76 -17.80 -37.08
N ALA A 13 -6.34 -17.73 -38.27
CA ALA A 13 -6.15 -18.77 -39.31
C ALA A 13 -4.66 -19.01 -39.65
N ASP A 14 -3.87 -17.96 -39.65
CA ASP A 14 -2.44 -18.00 -39.99
C ASP A 14 -1.53 -18.32 -38.80
N SER A 15 -2.08 -18.49 -37.61
CA SER A 15 -1.30 -18.87 -36.43
C SER A 15 -0.79 -20.30 -36.49
N LYS A 16 0.52 -20.45 -36.22
CA LYS A 16 1.18 -21.78 -36.14
C LYS A 16 1.11 -22.39 -34.75
N SER A 17 0.77 -21.60 -33.71
CA SER A 17 0.68 -22.09 -32.33
C SER A 17 -0.74 -22.47 -31.96
N ASN A 18 -0.87 -23.59 -31.26
CA ASN A 18 -2.10 -24.02 -30.62
C ASN A 18 -2.08 -23.81 -29.09
N ASP A 19 -0.94 -23.37 -28.56
CA ASP A 19 -0.78 -23.14 -27.11
C ASP A 19 -1.42 -21.81 -26.73
N PRO A 20 -2.41 -21.81 -25.83
CA PRO A 20 -3.02 -20.57 -25.38
C PRO A 20 -2.03 -19.65 -24.66
N VAL A 21 -2.23 -18.36 -24.83
CA VAL A 21 -1.55 -17.30 -24.07
C VAL A 21 -2.59 -16.57 -23.25
N ILE A 22 -2.31 -16.42 -21.96
CA ILE A 22 -3.12 -15.63 -21.05
C ILE A 22 -2.61 -14.21 -21.10
N LEU A 23 -3.49 -13.25 -21.38
CA LEU A 23 -3.25 -11.81 -21.21
C LEU A 23 -4.02 -11.39 -19.97
N GLN A 24 -3.37 -10.68 -19.05
CA GLN A 24 -3.98 -10.30 -17.79
C GLN A 24 -3.75 -8.82 -17.50
N GLY A 25 -4.79 -8.17 -16.99
CA GLY A 25 -4.82 -6.83 -16.44
C GLY A 25 -6.01 -6.66 -15.51
N HIS A 26 -5.98 -5.63 -14.66
CA HIS A 26 -7.09 -5.36 -13.74
C HIS A 26 -8.03 -4.25 -14.25
N MET A 27 -9.30 -4.31 -13.80
CA MET A 27 -10.35 -3.39 -14.26
C MET A 27 -10.62 -2.26 -13.29
N ASP A 28 -10.24 -2.42 -12.04
CA ASP A 28 -10.38 -1.40 -11.02
C ASP A 28 -9.28 -0.34 -11.12
N MET A 29 -9.45 0.75 -10.40
CA MET A 29 -8.48 1.85 -10.35
C MET A 29 -8.56 2.58 -9.02
N VAL A 30 -7.48 3.25 -8.63
CA VAL A 30 -7.50 4.19 -7.51
C VAL A 30 -8.35 5.40 -7.87
N THR A 31 -9.49 5.56 -7.17
CA THR A 31 -10.44 6.63 -7.42
C THR A 31 -10.19 7.83 -6.52
N VAL A 32 -9.50 8.85 -7.03
CA VAL A 32 -9.30 10.13 -6.34
C VAL A 32 -9.74 11.29 -7.22
N LYS A 33 -10.13 12.41 -6.58
CA LYS A 33 -10.52 13.63 -7.28
C LYS A 33 -9.95 14.87 -6.62
N THR A 34 -9.79 15.94 -7.38
CA THR A 34 -9.39 17.24 -6.86
C THR A 34 -10.50 17.85 -6.00
N LYS A 35 -10.15 18.75 -5.08
CA LYS A 35 -11.09 19.37 -4.14
C LYS A 35 -12.22 20.17 -4.82
N ASP A 36 -11.96 20.65 -6.01
CA ASP A 36 -12.87 21.46 -6.85
C ASP A 36 -13.67 20.61 -7.87
N SER A 37 -13.51 19.29 -7.84
CA SER A 37 -14.25 18.38 -8.72
C SER A 37 -15.55 17.93 -8.06
N ASP A 38 -16.67 18.17 -8.76
CA ASP A 38 -18.01 17.70 -8.37
C ASP A 38 -18.31 16.28 -8.84
N LYS A 39 -17.35 15.60 -9.49
CA LYS A 39 -17.53 14.28 -10.09
C LYS A 39 -17.96 13.24 -9.06
N ASP A 40 -19.02 12.50 -9.38
CA ASP A 40 -19.45 11.31 -8.64
C ASP A 40 -18.76 10.08 -9.24
N LEU A 41 -17.63 9.68 -8.62
CA LEU A 41 -16.80 8.57 -9.12
C LEU A 41 -17.44 7.18 -8.93
N GLU A 42 -18.53 7.07 -8.18
CA GLU A 42 -19.27 5.81 -8.03
C GLU A 42 -20.27 5.59 -9.17
N ASN A 43 -20.85 6.67 -9.72
CA ASN A 43 -21.95 6.59 -10.67
C ASN A 43 -21.66 7.21 -12.03
N GLU A 44 -20.55 7.96 -12.17
CA GLU A 44 -20.20 8.66 -13.40
C GLU A 44 -18.86 8.19 -13.95
N GLY A 45 -18.81 7.94 -15.27
CA GLY A 45 -17.57 7.69 -15.98
C GLY A 45 -16.64 8.90 -16.00
N LEU A 46 -15.35 8.68 -16.26
CA LEU A 46 -14.33 9.75 -16.31
C LEU A 46 -14.59 10.71 -17.49
N THR A 47 -14.23 11.98 -17.31
CA THR A 47 -14.23 12.96 -18.40
C THR A 47 -12.84 13.03 -18.99
N LEU A 48 -12.62 12.26 -20.06
CA LEU A 48 -11.32 12.18 -20.75
C LEU A 48 -11.13 13.34 -21.72
N TYR A 49 -9.88 13.77 -21.89
CA TYR A 49 -9.48 14.74 -22.92
C TYR A 49 -8.05 14.47 -23.38
N VAL A 50 -7.73 14.96 -24.59
CA VAL A 50 -6.38 14.87 -25.16
C VAL A 50 -5.66 16.19 -24.95
N ASP A 51 -4.42 16.14 -24.48
CA ASP A 51 -3.54 17.27 -24.28
C ASP A 51 -2.16 16.94 -24.90
N GLY A 52 -1.95 17.37 -26.13
CA GLY A 52 -0.80 16.96 -26.92
C GLY A 52 -0.81 15.45 -27.17
N ASP A 53 0.22 14.76 -26.71
CA ASP A 53 0.38 13.30 -26.84
C ASP A 53 -0.21 12.52 -25.64
N TRP A 54 -0.87 13.20 -24.71
CA TRP A 54 -1.38 12.63 -23.49
C TRP A 54 -2.90 12.51 -23.47
N ILE A 55 -3.41 11.40 -22.95
CA ILE A 55 -4.81 11.27 -22.52
C ILE A 55 -4.86 11.58 -21.04
N LYS A 56 -5.74 12.47 -20.65
CA LYS A 56 -5.94 12.95 -19.27
C LYS A 56 -7.40 12.85 -18.84
N ALA A 57 -7.63 12.79 -17.54
CA ALA A 57 -8.97 12.90 -16.93
C ALA A 57 -9.12 14.25 -16.24
N LYS A 58 -10.31 14.87 -16.37
CA LYS A 58 -10.59 16.19 -15.81
C LYS A 58 -10.94 16.10 -14.33
N GLY A 59 -10.05 16.58 -13.47
CA GLY A 59 -10.27 16.69 -12.02
C GLY A 59 -10.35 15.36 -11.27
N THR A 60 -9.87 14.28 -11.90
CA THR A 60 -9.85 12.93 -11.29
C THR A 60 -8.58 12.18 -11.68
N SER A 61 -8.28 11.06 -11.00
CA SER A 61 -7.37 10.04 -11.51
C SER A 61 -7.85 9.53 -12.88
N LEU A 62 -6.91 9.04 -13.70
CA LEU A 62 -7.18 8.53 -15.05
C LEU A 62 -7.49 7.03 -15.08
N GLY A 63 -6.86 6.23 -14.20
CA GLY A 63 -6.90 4.78 -14.26
C GLY A 63 -6.13 4.23 -15.47
N GLY A 64 -5.01 4.87 -15.83
CA GLY A 64 -4.09 4.36 -16.85
C GLY A 64 -3.47 3.04 -16.43
N ASP A 65 -3.22 2.91 -15.16
CA ASP A 65 -3.01 1.70 -14.40
C ASP A 65 -4.39 1.17 -13.95
N ASP A 66 -4.92 0.05 -14.47
CA ASP A 66 -4.36 -0.73 -15.56
C ASP A 66 -5.26 -0.67 -16.81
N GLY A 67 -5.92 0.49 -17.02
CA GLY A 67 -6.80 0.74 -18.17
C GLY A 67 -6.07 0.57 -19.51
N ILE A 68 -4.74 0.70 -19.55
CA ILE A 68 -3.95 0.46 -20.75
C ILE A 68 -3.94 -1.02 -21.13
N ALA A 69 -3.77 -1.93 -20.17
CA ALA A 69 -3.85 -3.37 -20.41
C ALA A 69 -5.25 -3.78 -20.88
N VAL A 70 -6.29 -3.25 -20.21
CA VAL A 70 -7.68 -3.48 -20.62
C VAL A 70 -7.88 -3.04 -22.08
N SER A 71 -7.38 -1.87 -22.47
CA SER A 71 -7.48 -1.34 -23.83
C SER A 71 -6.74 -2.20 -24.84
N TYR A 72 -5.53 -2.67 -24.54
CA TYR A 72 -4.79 -3.60 -25.41
C TYR A 72 -5.50 -4.94 -25.56
N MET A 73 -5.98 -5.53 -24.47
CA MET A 73 -6.71 -6.79 -24.51
C MET A 73 -7.98 -6.68 -25.37
N LEU A 74 -8.77 -5.63 -25.16
CA LEU A 74 -9.97 -5.37 -25.96
C LEU A 74 -9.64 -5.17 -27.45
N SER A 75 -8.56 -4.46 -27.75
CA SER A 75 -8.11 -4.23 -29.14
C SER A 75 -7.68 -5.54 -29.83
N ILE A 76 -7.01 -6.42 -29.09
CA ILE A 76 -6.62 -7.76 -29.61
C ILE A 76 -7.88 -8.62 -29.81
N LEU A 77 -8.82 -8.58 -28.86
CA LEU A 77 -10.07 -9.34 -28.95
C LEU A 77 -10.94 -8.90 -30.13
N ASP A 78 -10.99 -7.59 -30.43
CA ASP A 78 -11.78 -7.02 -31.54
C ASP A 78 -11.10 -7.20 -32.91
N SER A 79 -9.79 -7.42 -32.96
CA SER A 79 -9.04 -7.45 -34.22
C SER A 79 -9.20 -8.77 -34.98
N ASP A 80 -9.58 -8.66 -36.27
CA ASP A 80 -9.54 -9.78 -37.22
C ASP A 80 -8.24 -9.82 -38.05
N LYS A 81 -7.32 -8.87 -37.83
CA LYS A 81 -6.11 -8.70 -38.65
C LYS A 81 -4.84 -9.20 -37.96
N LEU A 82 -4.85 -9.30 -36.66
CA LEU A 82 -3.68 -9.73 -35.90
C LEU A 82 -3.49 -11.24 -35.99
N ILE A 83 -2.26 -11.68 -36.18
CA ILE A 83 -1.89 -13.10 -36.12
C ILE A 83 -1.57 -13.41 -34.66
N HIS A 84 -2.37 -14.29 -34.05
CA HIS A 84 -2.23 -14.63 -32.63
C HIS A 84 -2.55 -16.11 -32.35
N PRO A 85 -1.94 -16.73 -31.33
CA PRO A 85 -2.35 -18.03 -30.80
C PRO A 85 -3.76 -17.94 -30.17
N PRO A 86 -4.32 -19.03 -29.65
CA PRO A 86 -5.50 -18.90 -28.79
C PRO A 86 -5.22 -17.94 -27.65
N ILE A 87 -6.16 -17.03 -27.35
CA ILE A 87 -6.03 -16.03 -26.28
C ILE A 87 -7.02 -16.33 -25.18
N GLU A 88 -6.55 -16.23 -23.96
CA GLU A 88 -7.36 -16.23 -22.73
C GLU A 88 -7.17 -14.84 -22.08
N ALA A 89 -8.07 -13.91 -22.36
CA ALA A 89 -8.01 -12.57 -21.79
C ALA A 89 -8.66 -12.60 -20.40
N LEU A 90 -7.85 -12.42 -19.37
CA LEU A 90 -8.23 -12.40 -17.96
C LEU A 90 -8.27 -10.98 -17.45
N PHE A 91 -9.45 -10.50 -17.13
CA PHE A 91 -9.68 -9.21 -16.48
C PHE A 91 -9.96 -9.46 -15.01
N THR A 92 -9.09 -8.99 -14.13
CA THR A 92 -9.25 -9.15 -12.68
C THR A 92 -9.87 -7.89 -12.06
N ILE A 93 -10.36 -8.03 -10.83
CA ILE A 93 -10.88 -6.94 -10.01
C ILE A 93 -10.11 -6.83 -8.71
N ASP A 94 -10.28 -5.67 -8.03
CA ASP A 94 -9.76 -5.43 -6.68
C ASP A 94 -8.25 -5.66 -6.54
N GLU A 95 -7.47 -5.30 -7.59
CA GLU A 95 -6.02 -5.30 -7.52
C GLU A 95 -5.56 -4.27 -6.49
N GLU A 96 -6.04 -3.04 -6.62
CA GLU A 96 -5.72 -1.86 -5.81
C GLU A 96 -6.12 -1.99 -4.33
N THR A 97 -6.98 -2.95 -4.01
CA THR A 97 -7.44 -3.25 -2.65
C THR A 97 -6.88 -4.56 -2.10
N GLY A 98 -5.85 -5.11 -2.74
CA GLY A 98 -5.11 -6.28 -2.27
C GLY A 98 -5.26 -7.53 -3.13
N MET A 99 -5.45 -7.39 -4.44
CA MET A 99 -5.50 -8.47 -5.42
C MET A 99 -6.57 -9.53 -5.11
N LEU A 100 -7.74 -9.11 -4.61
CA LEU A 100 -8.79 -10.05 -4.18
C LEU A 100 -9.28 -10.91 -5.35
N GLY A 101 -9.47 -10.29 -6.53
CA GLY A 101 -9.85 -11.02 -7.73
C GLY A 101 -8.84 -12.10 -8.13
N ALA A 102 -7.55 -11.80 -8.08
CA ALA A 102 -6.50 -12.77 -8.40
C ALA A 102 -6.40 -13.89 -7.35
N LYS A 103 -6.59 -13.57 -6.06
CA LYS A 103 -6.55 -14.56 -4.96
C LYS A 103 -7.65 -15.62 -5.07
N ASP A 104 -8.85 -15.20 -5.48
CA ASP A 104 -10.04 -16.07 -5.55
C ASP A 104 -10.34 -16.54 -6.98
N LEU A 105 -9.38 -16.39 -7.90
CA LEU A 105 -9.52 -16.85 -9.27
C LEU A 105 -9.61 -18.37 -9.35
N ASP A 106 -10.64 -18.86 -10.02
CA ASP A 106 -10.72 -20.29 -10.41
C ASP A 106 -9.74 -20.58 -11.56
N MET A 107 -8.58 -21.10 -11.22
CA MET A 107 -7.53 -21.44 -12.17
C MET A 107 -7.95 -22.53 -13.18
N SER A 108 -9.02 -23.28 -12.93
CA SER A 108 -9.53 -24.29 -13.86
C SER A 108 -10.11 -23.69 -15.15
N LEU A 109 -10.42 -22.41 -15.13
CA LEU A 109 -10.86 -21.65 -16.31
C LEU A 109 -9.73 -21.36 -17.31
N LEU A 110 -8.47 -21.50 -16.90
CA LEU A 110 -7.31 -21.18 -17.71
C LEU A 110 -6.58 -22.45 -18.16
N ARG A 111 -6.23 -22.50 -19.45
CA ARG A 111 -5.48 -23.60 -20.07
C ARG A 111 -4.07 -23.19 -20.46
N GLY A 112 -3.85 -21.89 -20.66
CA GLY A 112 -2.57 -21.32 -21.02
C GLY A 112 -1.52 -21.56 -19.94
N LYS A 113 -0.27 -21.77 -20.36
CA LYS A 113 0.90 -21.90 -19.46
C LYS A 113 1.85 -20.72 -19.57
N LYS A 114 1.51 -19.76 -20.41
CA LYS A 114 2.23 -18.51 -20.60
C LYS A 114 1.25 -17.38 -20.27
N LEU A 115 1.61 -16.58 -19.27
CA LEU A 115 0.84 -15.42 -18.86
C LEU A 115 1.69 -14.17 -19.13
N ILE A 116 1.04 -13.19 -19.73
CA ILE A 116 1.57 -11.82 -19.90
C ILE A 116 0.69 -10.91 -19.07
N ASN A 117 1.21 -10.48 -17.95
CA ASN A 117 0.64 -9.39 -17.15
C ASN A 117 1.14 -8.08 -17.76
N MET A 118 0.24 -7.13 -17.98
CA MET A 118 0.54 -5.86 -18.64
C MET A 118 0.49 -4.67 -17.67
N ASP A 119 0.47 -4.97 -16.39
CA ASP A 119 0.44 -4.06 -15.27
C ASP A 119 1.88 -3.73 -14.83
N SER A 120 2.61 -3.04 -15.71
CA SER A 120 3.99 -2.63 -15.48
C SER A 120 4.19 -1.18 -15.92
N GLU A 121 4.73 -0.35 -15.04
CA GLU A 121 4.89 1.09 -15.23
C GLU A 121 6.20 1.48 -15.94
N GLU A 122 7.17 0.56 -16.05
CA GLU A 122 8.47 0.88 -16.61
C GLU A 122 8.56 0.51 -18.10
N ASP A 123 8.68 1.53 -18.94
CA ASP A 123 8.78 1.36 -20.39
C ASP A 123 10.03 0.55 -20.79
N GLY A 124 9.81 -0.46 -21.63
CA GLY A 124 10.88 -1.31 -22.16
C GLY A 124 11.43 -2.35 -21.18
N ILE A 125 10.86 -2.51 -19.99
CA ILE A 125 11.25 -3.51 -19.00
C ILE A 125 10.23 -4.63 -18.94
N VAL A 126 10.72 -5.88 -18.88
CA VAL A 126 9.91 -7.07 -18.68
C VAL A 126 10.34 -7.73 -17.38
N TYR A 127 9.45 -7.70 -16.37
CA TYR A 127 9.67 -8.39 -15.11
C TYR A 127 9.34 -9.87 -15.25
N VAL A 128 10.25 -10.73 -14.81
CA VAL A 128 10.12 -12.20 -14.90
C VAL A 128 9.92 -12.85 -13.53
N SER A 129 9.94 -12.06 -12.47
CA SER A 129 9.71 -12.49 -11.09
C SER A 129 9.27 -11.32 -10.23
N CYS A 130 8.66 -11.61 -9.09
CA CYS A 130 8.30 -10.63 -8.07
C CYS A 130 8.72 -11.14 -6.68
N ALA A 131 8.83 -10.22 -5.73
CA ALA A 131 8.96 -10.56 -4.32
C ALA A 131 7.62 -11.05 -3.78
N GLY A 132 7.65 -12.01 -2.87
CA GLY A 132 6.49 -12.38 -2.07
C GLY A 132 6.38 -11.52 -0.81
N GLY A 133 5.17 -11.42 -0.27
CA GLY A 133 4.88 -10.75 0.99
C GLY A 133 3.95 -11.56 1.88
N VAL A 134 3.92 -11.22 3.14
CA VAL A 134 2.95 -11.75 4.10
C VAL A 134 2.53 -10.64 5.06
N ASP A 135 1.23 -10.50 5.24
CA ASP A 135 0.66 -9.62 6.24
C ASP A 135 0.42 -10.40 7.54
N VAL A 136 0.96 -9.89 8.63
CA VAL A 136 0.77 -10.48 9.96
C VAL A 136 0.01 -9.51 10.83
N LYS A 137 -1.21 -9.89 11.22
CA LYS A 137 -2.02 -9.13 12.20
C LYS A 137 -1.82 -9.74 13.57
N VAL A 138 -1.26 -8.96 14.48
CA VAL A 138 -1.06 -9.35 15.87
C VAL A 138 -2.05 -8.57 16.74
N ALA A 139 -2.87 -9.29 17.49
CA ALA A 139 -3.77 -8.70 18.46
C ALA A 139 -3.36 -9.16 19.87
N ALA A 140 -3.31 -8.23 20.81
CA ALA A 140 -3.10 -8.52 22.22
C ALA A 140 -4.27 -7.94 23.03
N GLU A 141 -4.88 -8.78 23.83
CA GLU A 141 -5.88 -8.33 24.82
C GLU A 141 -5.16 -7.79 26.05
N SER A 142 -5.60 -6.63 26.54
CA SER A 142 -5.06 -6.03 27.75
C SER A 142 -6.19 -5.53 28.64
N GLU A 143 -6.02 -5.66 29.95
CA GLU A 143 -6.92 -5.06 30.92
C GLU A 143 -6.58 -3.58 31.11
N MET A 144 -7.61 -2.75 31.18
CA MET A 144 -7.46 -1.31 31.43
C MET A 144 -7.51 -1.04 32.93
N GLU A 145 -6.48 -0.39 33.44
CA GLU A 145 -6.40 0.02 34.84
C GLU A 145 -6.46 1.55 34.98
N ARG A 146 -6.95 2.02 36.13
CA ARG A 146 -6.88 3.44 36.49
C ARG A 146 -5.60 3.68 37.27
N ILE A 147 -4.67 4.43 36.66
CA ILE A 147 -3.37 4.73 37.25
C ILE A 147 -3.27 6.24 37.48
N LYS A 148 -2.75 6.62 38.65
CA LYS A 148 -2.34 8.01 38.94
C LYS A 148 -0.92 8.22 38.46
N GLY A 149 -0.69 9.32 37.76
CA GLY A 149 0.64 9.66 37.29
C GLY A 149 0.66 10.87 36.37
N GLU A 150 1.81 11.12 35.78
CA GLU A 150 2.04 12.19 34.80
C GLU A 150 1.69 11.71 33.40
N LEU A 151 0.79 12.42 32.73
CA LEU A 151 0.48 12.18 31.32
C LEU A 151 1.63 12.71 30.47
N VAL A 152 2.23 11.84 29.68
CA VAL A 152 3.28 12.16 28.70
C VAL A 152 2.77 11.84 27.32
N SER A 153 2.89 12.77 26.41
CA SER A 153 2.58 12.58 25.00
C SER A 153 3.80 12.89 24.15
N PHE A 154 4.08 12.08 23.17
CA PHE A 154 5.07 12.40 22.15
C PHE A 154 4.53 12.09 20.75
N THR A 155 5.02 12.88 19.79
CA THR A 155 4.65 12.75 18.37
C THR A 155 5.92 12.61 17.56
N ILE A 156 5.89 11.70 16.61
CA ILE A 156 6.90 11.54 15.57
C ILE A 156 6.28 12.08 14.29
N GLY A 157 7.06 12.79 13.48
CA GLY A 157 6.59 13.33 12.22
C GLY A 157 7.72 13.92 11.40
N GLY A 158 7.42 14.26 10.14
CA GLY A 158 8.40 14.83 9.21
C GLY A 158 9.36 13.82 8.59
N LEU A 159 9.07 12.51 8.71
CA LEU A 159 9.88 11.47 8.06
C LEU A 159 9.52 11.36 6.57
N THR A 160 10.48 10.93 5.75
CA THR A 160 10.35 10.88 4.29
C THR A 160 9.31 9.85 3.82
N GLY A 161 9.20 8.71 4.50
CA GLY A 161 8.28 7.64 4.11
C GLY A 161 8.67 6.96 2.79
N GLY A 162 7.71 6.26 2.19
CA GLY A 162 7.85 5.59 0.89
C GLY A 162 7.13 4.25 0.86
N HIS A 163 7.17 3.59 -0.31
CA HIS A 163 6.57 2.28 -0.48
C HIS A 163 7.35 1.21 0.31
N SER A 164 6.64 0.40 1.12
CA SER A 164 7.26 -0.60 2.00
C SER A 164 7.94 -1.77 1.26
N GLY A 165 7.62 -1.97 -0.01
CA GLY A 165 8.28 -2.94 -0.88
C GLY A 165 9.37 -2.28 -1.72
N MET A 166 9.01 -1.42 -2.67
CA MET A 166 9.93 -0.87 -3.68
C MET A 166 11.01 0.06 -3.13
N GLU A 167 10.83 0.64 -1.94
CA GLU A 167 11.75 1.61 -1.36
C GLU A 167 12.33 1.16 -0.01
N ILE A 168 12.11 -0.10 0.38
CA ILE A 168 12.58 -0.65 1.66
C ILE A 168 14.12 -0.67 1.74
N ASP A 169 14.79 -0.83 0.61
CA ASP A 169 16.25 -0.83 0.47
C ASP A 169 16.89 0.54 0.77
N LYS A 170 16.11 1.61 0.71
CA LYS A 170 16.57 2.98 0.99
C LYS A 170 16.84 3.25 2.47
N GLY A 171 16.47 2.32 3.36
CA GLY A 171 16.74 2.40 4.80
C GLY A 171 16.08 3.59 5.48
N ARG A 172 14.94 4.05 4.98
CA ARG A 172 14.23 5.19 5.54
C ARG A 172 13.73 4.95 6.95
N ALA A 173 13.70 6.00 7.75
CA ALA A 173 13.17 5.95 9.10
C ALA A 173 11.68 5.58 9.11
N ASN A 174 11.27 4.77 10.10
CA ASN A 174 9.90 4.31 10.28
C ASN A 174 9.39 4.75 11.66
N ALA A 175 8.33 5.55 11.67
CA ALA A 175 7.78 6.12 12.91
C ALA A 175 7.33 5.06 13.93
N ALA A 176 6.81 3.91 13.46
CA ALA A 176 6.41 2.83 14.36
C ALA A 176 7.63 2.20 15.07
N VAL A 177 8.72 2.00 14.34
CA VAL A 177 9.98 1.48 14.90
C VAL A 177 10.58 2.47 15.90
N ILE A 178 10.62 3.76 15.55
CA ILE A 178 11.11 4.82 16.46
C ILE A 178 10.25 4.86 17.73
N THR A 179 8.92 4.78 17.59
CA THR A 179 8.00 4.74 18.74
C THR A 179 8.34 3.62 19.71
N VAL A 180 8.53 2.40 19.20
CA VAL A 180 8.89 1.23 20.02
C VAL A 180 10.25 1.42 20.70
N ASN A 181 11.23 1.97 19.98
CA ASN A 181 12.56 2.24 20.53
C ASN A 181 12.51 3.28 21.66
N ILE A 182 11.72 4.36 21.50
CA ILE A 182 11.49 5.36 22.57
C ILE A 182 10.86 4.70 23.80
N LEU A 183 9.86 3.84 23.61
CA LEU A 183 9.23 3.12 24.73
C LEU A 183 10.21 2.19 25.44
N ASN A 184 11.07 1.50 24.71
CA ASN A 184 12.12 0.66 25.28
C ASN A 184 13.14 1.49 26.07
N ASP A 185 13.60 2.62 25.53
CA ASP A 185 14.50 3.53 26.24
C ASP A 185 13.87 4.08 27.56
N MET A 186 12.55 4.32 27.54
CA MET A 186 11.83 4.71 28.76
C MET A 186 11.78 3.58 29.78
N ILE A 187 11.62 2.34 29.34
CA ILE A 187 11.64 1.15 30.20
C ILE A 187 13.05 0.97 30.81
N ASP A 188 14.08 1.05 29.99
CA ASP A 188 15.49 0.94 30.40
C ASP A 188 15.90 2.06 31.39
N ALA A 189 15.29 3.25 31.23
CA ALA A 189 15.44 4.36 32.15
C ALA A 189 14.62 4.20 33.46
N GLU A 190 13.95 3.05 33.64
CA GLU A 190 13.10 2.71 34.80
C GLU A 190 11.88 3.65 34.97
N LEU A 191 11.41 4.28 33.90
CA LEU A 191 10.23 5.17 33.94
C LEU A 191 8.90 4.43 34.03
N LYS A 192 8.87 3.14 33.76
CA LYS A 192 7.69 2.24 33.84
C LYS A 192 6.48 2.82 33.08
N PRO A 193 6.60 3.20 31.82
CA PRO A 193 5.51 3.84 31.08
C PRO A 193 4.30 2.90 30.98
N GLN A 194 3.11 3.45 31.22
CA GLN A 194 1.85 2.75 31.06
C GLN A 194 1.14 3.32 29.83
N LEU A 195 0.87 2.47 28.86
CA LEU A 195 0.29 2.88 27.59
C LEU A 195 -1.18 3.30 27.73
N VAL A 196 -1.51 4.48 27.23
CA VAL A 196 -2.88 4.98 27.10
C VAL A 196 -3.39 4.78 25.69
N SER A 197 -2.61 5.22 24.70
CA SER A 197 -2.88 5.01 23.28
C SER A 197 -1.60 5.10 22.46
N ILE A 198 -1.59 4.39 21.35
CA ILE A 198 -0.54 4.44 20.35
C ILE A 198 -1.16 4.36 18.97
N HIS A 199 -0.70 5.22 18.08
CA HIS A 199 -1.05 5.17 16.67
C HIS A 199 0.18 5.55 15.85
N SER A 200 0.49 4.78 14.81
CA SER A 200 1.59 5.08 13.91
C SER A 200 1.37 4.38 12.56
N GLY A 201 1.54 5.17 11.49
CA GLY A 201 1.30 4.73 10.13
C GLY A 201 -0.19 4.65 9.76
N GLU A 202 -0.50 4.78 8.47
CA GLU A 202 -1.87 4.78 7.95
C GLU A 202 -2.15 3.61 7.03
N LYS A 203 -1.12 3.14 6.32
CA LYS A 203 -1.21 2.08 5.30
C LYS A 203 -0.19 0.99 5.54
N ASP A 204 -0.56 -0.24 5.27
CA ASP A 204 0.30 -1.43 5.39
C ASP A 204 1.40 -1.49 4.32
N ASN A 205 1.17 -0.89 3.15
CA ASN A 205 2.13 -0.79 2.06
C ASN A 205 2.99 0.50 2.09
N ALA A 206 2.91 1.30 3.15
CA ALA A 206 3.69 2.53 3.30
C ALA A 206 4.56 2.52 4.56
N ILE A 207 5.81 2.98 4.44
CA ILE A 207 6.69 3.21 5.60
C ILE A 207 6.08 4.33 6.44
N ALA A 208 5.79 4.06 7.71
CA ALA A 208 5.14 5.01 8.60
C ALA A 208 5.96 6.30 8.77
N THR A 209 5.36 7.46 8.44
CA THR A 209 5.99 8.78 8.51
C THR A 209 5.73 9.52 9.80
N ASP A 210 4.67 9.12 10.49
CA ASP A 210 4.18 9.80 11.68
C ASP A 210 3.60 8.84 12.70
N GLY A 211 3.43 9.34 13.91
CA GLY A 211 2.80 8.62 15.00
C GLY A 211 2.58 9.50 16.22
N ILE A 212 1.62 9.13 17.04
CA ILE A 212 1.33 9.75 18.31
C ILE A 212 1.19 8.68 19.40
N THR A 213 1.83 8.92 20.52
CA THR A 213 1.77 8.02 21.68
C THR A 213 1.43 8.81 22.94
N ASN A 214 0.44 8.31 23.67
CA ASN A 214 0.07 8.82 24.96
C ASN A 214 0.31 7.75 26.03
N LEU A 215 0.94 8.12 27.11
CA LEU A 215 1.29 7.22 28.21
C LEU A 215 1.24 7.94 29.56
N ILE A 216 1.18 7.17 30.63
CA ILE A 216 1.26 7.67 32.00
C ILE A 216 2.56 7.15 32.62
N ILE A 217 3.36 8.06 33.18
CA ILE A 217 4.43 7.71 34.13
C ILE A 217 3.81 7.66 35.52
N PRO A 218 3.85 6.52 36.22
CA PRO A 218 3.23 6.38 37.53
C PRO A 218 3.74 7.42 38.53
N GLU A 219 2.82 7.92 39.38
CA GLU A 219 3.15 8.91 40.41
C GLU A 219 4.28 8.44 41.34
N SER A 220 4.30 7.13 41.66
CA SER A 220 5.39 6.51 42.45
C SER A 220 6.78 6.64 41.81
N VAL A 221 6.88 6.66 40.48
CA VAL A 221 8.14 6.89 39.76
C VAL A 221 8.53 8.35 39.85
N LYS A 222 7.58 9.25 39.57
CA LYS A 222 7.78 10.72 39.69
C LYS A 222 8.20 11.12 41.08
N ASP A 223 7.55 10.60 42.11
CA ASP A 223 7.88 10.88 43.52
C ASP A 223 9.27 10.37 43.91
N ALA A 224 9.68 9.22 43.37
CA ALA A 224 10.97 8.62 43.67
C ALA A 224 12.15 9.41 43.07
N ILE A 225 12.00 9.94 41.84
CA ILE A 225 13.12 10.62 41.14
C ILE A 225 12.99 12.14 41.14
N GLY A 226 11.80 12.69 41.39
CA GLY A 226 11.49 14.11 41.30
C GLY A 226 11.12 14.59 39.89
N ALA A 227 10.32 15.66 39.82
CA ALA A 227 9.79 16.18 38.57
C ALA A 227 10.86 16.62 37.58
N ASP A 228 11.90 17.31 38.07
CA ASP A 228 13.01 17.80 37.23
C ASP A 228 13.85 16.66 36.64
N ALA A 229 14.11 15.63 37.43
CA ALA A 229 14.83 14.43 36.92
C ALA A 229 13.99 13.66 35.89
N LEU A 230 12.68 13.54 36.10
CA LEU A 230 11.79 12.96 35.13
C LEU A 230 11.82 13.73 33.79
N LYS A 231 11.66 15.05 33.86
CA LYS A 231 11.73 15.92 32.68
C LYS A 231 13.07 15.78 31.95
N ASN A 232 14.18 15.77 32.66
CA ASN A 232 15.51 15.64 32.06
C ASN A 232 15.70 14.29 31.37
N LYS A 233 15.22 13.20 31.97
CA LYS A 233 15.26 11.86 31.32
C LYS A 233 14.43 11.82 30.04
N LEU A 234 13.22 12.36 30.07
CA LEU A 234 12.35 12.41 28.90
C LEU A 234 12.96 13.27 27.78
N SER A 235 13.52 14.45 28.14
CA SER A 235 14.21 15.31 27.16
C SER A 235 15.42 14.61 26.54
N ALA A 236 16.24 13.92 27.34
CA ALA A 236 17.41 13.21 26.82
C ALA A 236 17.03 12.10 25.83
N ILE A 237 15.94 11.35 26.09
CA ILE A 237 15.43 10.36 25.16
C ILE A 237 14.96 11.05 23.86
N ALA A 238 14.18 12.12 23.95
CA ALA A 238 13.71 12.87 22.78
C ALA A 238 14.88 13.42 21.95
N ASP A 239 15.85 14.05 22.59
CA ASP A 239 17.04 14.65 21.94
C ASP A 239 17.86 13.60 21.18
N LYS A 240 17.98 12.37 21.74
CA LYS A 240 18.64 11.25 21.08
C LYS A 240 18.02 10.98 19.72
N TYR A 241 16.68 10.77 19.65
CA TYR A 241 16.01 10.43 18.40
C TYR A 241 15.92 11.61 17.44
N ILE A 242 15.81 12.86 17.93
CA ILE A 242 15.93 14.05 17.09
C ILE A 242 17.32 14.14 16.45
N ALA A 243 18.38 13.76 17.16
CA ALA A 243 19.74 13.81 16.63
C ALA A 243 20.01 12.68 15.62
N GLU A 244 19.45 11.48 15.85
CA GLU A 244 19.64 10.31 15.00
C GLU A 244 18.89 10.43 13.66
N HIS A 245 17.76 11.13 13.62
CA HIS A 245 16.87 11.23 12.47
C HIS A 245 16.74 12.67 11.93
N LYS A 246 17.76 13.50 12.09
CA LYS A 246 17.87 14.77 11.37
C LYS A 246 18.18 14.46 9.91
N GLU A 247 17.18 14.54 9.07
CA GLU A 247 17.32 14.63 7.61
C GLU A 247 17.52 16.08 7.18
#